data_39f24f3d67c4174ba7432b4794f5661b
#
_entry.id   39f24f3d67c4174ba7432b4794f5661b
#
_cell.length_a   1.000
_cell.length_b   1.000
_cell.length_c   1.000
_cell.angle_alpha   90.00
_cell.angle_beta   90.00
_cell.angle_gamma   90.00
#
_symmetry.space_group_name_H-M   'P 1'
#
loop_
_entity.id
_entity.type
_entity.pdbx_description
1 polymer ?
#
loop_
_entity_poly.entity_id
_entity_poly.type
_entity_poly.pdbx_seq_one_letter_code
_entity_poly.pdbx_strand_id
1 'polypeptide(L)'
;MGEVKHTHDYDEMRYVLLNSETLVGHNIIRFDIPAVERVLDIKVTARLIDTLALSWYLHHDRMKHGLEGYGEDYGVPKPVIKDWNTLTPEEYAHRCDEDVKINNRLWRDLDLKLNKLYQDPNEKYRLIDYLSFKLDCAREQEELQWKLDVDKAQAAYDEILRLKSEKVEQLAEAMPKKVLTRMVTQPKVMRKKD
;
A
#
# COMPACT_ATOMS: atom_id res chain seq x y z
N MET A 1 -18.51 -2.89 -17.22
CA MET A 1 -17.78 -3.27 -16.01
C MET A 1 -18.24 -4.68 -15.68
N GLY A 2 -17.33 -5.64 -15.47
CA GLY A 2 -17.75 -6.99 -15.04
C GLY A 2 -18.41 -6.92 -13.67
N GLU A 3 -19.32 -7.84 -13.41
CA GLU A 3 -19.99 -7.99 -12.11
C GLU A 3 -18.95 -8.46 -11.08
N VAL A 4 -18.95 -7.84 -9.89
CA VAL A 4 -18.14 -8.33 -8.77
C VAL A 4 -18.85 -9.57 -8.22
N LYS A 5 -18.10 -10.67 -8.12
CA LYS A 5 -18.58 -11.93 -7.53
C LYS A 5 -17.82 -12.21 -6.26
N HIS A 6 -18.50 -12.70 -5.26
CA HIS A 6 -17.88 -13.24 -4.04
C HIS A 6 -18.48 -14.60 -3.74
N THR A 7 -17.69 -15.44 -3.10
CA THR A 7 -18.09 -16.78 -2.70
C THR A 7 -17.59 -17.09 -1.30
N HIS A 8 -18.33 -17.92 -0.58
CA HIS A 8 -17.92 -18.51 0.69
C HIS A 8 -17.58 -20.00 0.53
N ASP A 9 -17.68 -20.52 -0.69
CA ASP A 9 -17.36 -21.90 -1.01
C ASP A 9 -15.85 -22.05 -1.28
N TYR A 10 -15.17 -22.79 -0.42
CA TYR A 10 -13.73 -23.02 -0.52
C TYR A 10 -13.34 -23.86 -1.74
N ASP A 11 -14.22 -24.74 -2.22
CA ASP A 11 -13.93 -25.53 -3.42
C ASP A 11 -14.05 -24.67 -4.67
N GLU A 12 -15.02 -23.76 -4.73
CA GLU A 12 -15.10 -22.76 -5.77
C GLU A 12 -13.88 -21.84 -5.77
N MET A 13 -13.44 -21.36 -4.58
CA MET A 13 -12.22 -20.56 -4.46
C MET A 13 -10.99 -21.29 -4.99
N ARG A 14 -10.80 -22.57 -4.59
CA ARG A 14 -9.71 -23.41 -5.10
C ARG A 14 -9.77 -23.56 -6.61
N TYR A 15 -10.96 -23.85 -7.14
CA TYR A 15 -11.16 -24.01 -8.57
C TYR A 15 -10.76 -22.75 -9.34
N VAL A 16 -11.23 -21.58 -8.94
CA VAL A 16 -10.91 -20.30 -9.60
C VAL A 16 -9.41 -20.00 -9.54
N LEU A 17 -8.79 -20.13 -8.36
CA LEU A 17 -7.38 -19.80 -8.17
C LEU A 17 -6.43 -20.75 -8.92
N LEU A 18 -6.76 -22.04 -9.00
CA LEU A 18 -5.94 -23.05 -9.68
C LEU A 18 -6.10 -23.04 -11.21
N ASN A 19 -7.25 -22.56 -11.71
CA ASN A 19 -7.54 -22.57 -13.15
C ASN A 19 -7.40 -21.19 -13.81
N SER A 20 -7.07 -20.16 -13.06
CA SER A 20 -6.82 -18.84 -13.63
C SER A 20 -5.44 -18.78 -14.28
N GLU A 21 -5.35 -18.26 -15.50
CA GLU A 21 -4.06 -17.99 -16.16
C GLU A 21 -3.35 -16.76 -15.58
N THR A 22 -4.13 -15.77 -15.17
CA THR A 22 -3.62 -14.49 -14.63
C THR A 22 -4.52 -14.00 -13.50
N LEU A 23 -3.89 -13.57 -12.42
CA LEU A 23 -4.54 -12.92 -11.28
C LEU A 23 -4.00 -11.51 -11.12
N VAL A 24 -4.90 -10.55 -10.97
CA VAL A 24 -4.56 -9.13 -10.78
C VAL A 24 -5.02 -8.68 -9.42
N GLY A 25 -4.12 -8.19 -8.60
CA GLY A 25 -4.45 -7.69 -7.27
C GLY A 25 -3.55 -6.54 -6.84
N HIS A 26 -3.88 -5.93 -5.73
CA HIS A 26 -3.10 -4.83 -5.16
C HIS A 26 -2.34 -5.32 -3.93
N ASN A 27 -1.02 -5.38 -4.00
CA ASN A 27 -0.16 -6.07 -3.03
C ASN A 27 -0.42 -7.59 -2.94
N ILE A 28 -0.93 -8.15 -4.02
CA ILE A 28 -1.42 -9.54 -4.09
C ILE A 28 -0.30 -10.55 -3.81
N ILE A 29 0.92 -10.28 -4.25
CA ILE A 29 2.06 -11.20 -4.12
C ILE A 29 2.49 -11.35 -2.67
N ARG A 30 2.49 -10.26 -1.90
CA ARG A 30 2.97 -10.26 -0.51
C ARG A 30 1.87 -10.53 0.50
N PHE A 31 0.61 -10.35 0.14
CA PHE A 31 -0.51 -10.44 1.09
C PHE A 31 -1.54 -11.52 0.70
N ASP A 32 -2.28 -11.33 -0.40
CA ASP A 32 -3.42 -12.20 -0.70
C ASP A 32 -2.99 -13.63 -1.06
N ILE A 33 -1.99 -13.79 -1.92
CA ILE A 33 -1.55 -15.12 -2.35
C ILE A 33 -1.02 -15.96 -1.19
N PRO A 34 -0.10 -15.48 -0.34
CA PRO A 34 0.33 -16.25 0.83
C PRO A 34 -0.81 -16.61 1.78
N ALA A 35 -1.80 -15.73 1.93
CA ALA A 35 -2.96 -15.97 2.79
C ALA A 35 -3.85 -17.09 2.23
N VAL A 36 -4.23 -17.02 0.96
CA VAL A 36 -5.11 -18.02 0.35
C VAL A 36 -4.40 -19.36 0.15
N GLU A 37 -3.12 -19.39 -0.20
CA GLU A 37 -2.34 -20.62 -0.29
C GLU A 37 -2.32 -21.37 1.06
N ARG A 38 -2.13 -20.64 2.15
CA ARG A 38 -2.14 -21.22 3.51
C ARG A 38 -3.52 -21.71 3.93
N VAL A 39 -4.57 -20.92 3.69
CA VAL A 39 -5.94 -21.23 4.13
C VAL A 39 -6.54 -22.37 3.31
N LEU A 40 -6.29 -22.38 2.01
CA LEU A 40 -6.87 -23.35 1.08
C LEU A 40 -5.98 -24.59 0.85
N ASP A 41 -4.77 -24.60 1.40
CA ASP A 41 -3.74 -25.64 1.16
C ASP A 41 -3.53 -25.92 -0.33
N ILE A 42 -3.25 -24.86 -1.08
CA ILE A 42 -2.98 -24.90 -2.53
C ILE A 42 -1.70 -24.15 -2.86
N LYS A 43 -1.23 -24.34 -4.12
CA LYS A 43 -0.18 -23.51 -4.73
C LYS A 43 -0.71 -22.85 -5.98
N VAL A 44 -0.73 -21.52 -5.97
CA VAL A 44 -1.16 -20.70 -7.11
C VAL A 44 -0.04 -20.64 -8.15
N THR A 45 -0.36 -21.03 -9.40
CA THR A 45 0.59 -21.03 -10.52
C THR A 45 0.26 -19.98 -11.58
N ALA A 46 -0.83 -19.23 -11.39
CA ALA A 46 -1.22 -18.14 -12.26
C ALA A 46 -0.13 -17.06 -12.36
N ARG A 47 -0.05 -16.36 -13.48
CA ARG A 47 0.73 -15.12 -13.56
C ARG A 47 0.13 -14.08 -12.62
N LEU A 48 0.95 -13.54 -11.75
CA LEU A 48 0.51 -12.51 -10.81
C LEU A 48 0.84 -11.13 -11.35
N ILE A 49 -0.15 -10.25 -11.36
CA ILE A 49 0.00 -8.84 -11.70
C ILE A 49 -0.31 -8.01 -10.46
N ASP A 50 0.73 -7.40 -9.89
CA ASP A 50 0.60 -6.59 -8.69
C ASP A 50 0.48 -5.11 -9.05
N THR A 51 -0.71 -4.54 -8.86
CA THR A 51 -0.99 -3.15 -9.20
C THR A 51 -0.29 -2.15 -8.27
N LEU A 52 0.12 -2.55 -7.06
CA LEU A 52 0.92 -1.71 -6.18
C LEU A 52 2.34 -1.53 -6.75
N ALA A 53 2.98 -2.61 -7.19
CA ALA A 53 4.30 -2.56 -7.82
C ALA A 53 4.28 -1.73 -9.11
N LEU A 54 3.26 -1.93 -9.94
CA LEU A 54 3.06 -1.16 -11.15
C LEU A 54 2.78 0.32 -10.86
N SER A 55 2.04 0.62 -9.82
CA SER A 55 1.81 1.99 -9.36
C SER A 55 3.11 2.68 -8.97
N TRP A 56 3.98 2.06 -8.21
CA TRP A 56 5.30 2.61 -7.89
C TRP A 56 6.16 2.84 -9.13
N TYR A 57 6.09 1.95 -10.09
CA TYR A 57 6.86 2.07 -11.33
C TYR A 57 6.34 3.20 -12.25
N LEU A 58 5.02 3.28 -12.45
CA LEU A 58 4.41 4.19 -13.42
C LEU A 58 4.03 5.56 -12.85
N HIS A 59 3.87 5.67 -11.54
CA HIS A 59 3.45 6.87 -10.82
C HIS A 59 4.44 7.23 -9.72
N HIS A 60 5.72 7.28 -10.05
CA HIS A 60 6.82 7.52 -9.09
C HIS A 60 6.73 8.87 -8.37
N ASP A 61 5.98 9.81 -8.90
CA ASP A 61 5.68 11.12 -8.32
C ASP A 61 4.52 11.13 -7.32
N ARG A 62 3.79 9.99 -7.25
CA ARG A 62 2.64 9.87 -6.37
C ARG A 62 3.08 9.56 -4.93
N MET A 63 2.46 10.23 -3.94
CA MET A 63 2.76 10.02 -2.53
C MET A 63 1.98 8.85 -1.91
N LYS A 64 0.76 8.58 -2.39
CA LYS A 64 -0.13 7.52 -1.87
C LYS A 64 -0.41 6.49 -2.95
N HIS A 65 0.15 5.30 -2.82
CA HIS A 65 -0.04 4.19 -3.77
C HIS A 65 -1.12 3.18 -3.35
N GLY A 66 -1.64 3.27 -2.13
CA GLY A 66 -2.71 2.41 -1.64
C GLY A 66 -4.05 2.63 -2.34
N LEU A 67 -4.92 1.62 -2.33
CA LEU A 67 -6.26 1.68 -2.94
C LEU A 67 -7.13 2.81 -2.39
N GLU A 68 -6.92 3.25 -1.15
CA GLU A 68 -7.62 4.39 -0.57
C GLU A 68 -7.43 5.67 -1.40
N GLY A 69 -6.18 6.00 -1.73
CA GLY A 69 -5.89 7.17 -2.55
C GLY A 69 -6.42 7.07 -3.97
N TYR A 70 -6.45 5.88 -4.55
CA TYR A 70 -7.08 5.65 -5.86
C TYR A 70 -8.61 5.68 -5.78
N GLY A 71 -9.18 5.25 -4.66
CA GLY A 71 -10.61 5.37 -4.40
C GLY A 71 -11.06 6.83 -4.41
N GLU A 72 -10.29 7.72 -3.77
CA GLU A 72 -10.52 9.17 -3.81
C GLU A 72 -10.49 9.69 -5.27
N ASP A 73 -9.47 9.32 -6.05
CA ASP A 73 -9.33 9.75 -7.45
C ASP A 73 -10.47 9.24 -8.34
N TYR A 74 -10.97 8.05 -8.08
CA TYR A 74 -12.03 7.42 -8.88
C TYR A 74 -13.45 7.71 -8.41
N GLY A 75 -13.61 8.44 -7.31
CA GLY A 75 -14.91 8.72 -6.70
C GLY A 75 -15.57 7.46 -6.12
N VAL A 76 -14.76 6.49 -5.67
CA VAL A 76 -15.18 5.28 -4.98
C VAL A 76 -14.57 5.31 -3.57
N PRO A 77 -15.22 6.01 -2.62
CA PRO A 77 -14.65 6.17 -1.29
C PRO A 77 -14.65 4.84 -0.55
N LYS A 78 -13.49 4.49 0.02
CA LYS A 78 -13.40 3.33 0.91
C LYS A 78 -14.10 3.62 2.22
N PRO A 79 -14.94 2.73 2.73
CA PRO A 79 -15.51 2.86 4.07
C PRO A 79 -14.43 2.98 5.13
N VAL A 80 -14.57 3.97 6.03
CA VAL A 80 -13.64 4.12 7.15
C VAL A 80 -13.96 3.07 8.20
N ILE A 81 -13.02 2.18 8.45
CA ILE A 81 -13.15 1.15 9.48
C ILE A 81 -12.47 1.65 10.74
N LYS A 82 -13.25 1.78 11.81
CA LYS A 82 -12.75 2.22 13.14
C LYS A 82 -12.17 1.05 13.93
N ASP A 83 -12.79 -0.10 13.84
CA ASP A 83 -12.37 -1.32 14.54
C ASP A 83 -12.65 -2.55 13.66
N TRP A 84 -11.61 -3.24 13.28
CA TRP A 84 -11.66 -4.44 12.44
C TRP A 84 -12.31 -5.63 13.15
N ASN A 85 -12.28 -5.67 14.48
CA ASN A 85 -12.81 -6.80 15.25
C ASN A 85 -14.34 -6.75 15.40
N THR A 86 -14.97 -5.64 15.05
CA THR A 86 -16.42 -5.44 15.22
C THR A 86 -17.20 -5.46 13.92
N LEU A 87 -16.53 -5.67 12.77
CA LEU A 87 -17.18 -5.71 11.47
C LEU A 87 -18.05 -6.95 11.29
N THR A 88 -19.21 -6.75 10.69
CA THR A 88 -20.06 -7.86 10.23
C THR A 88 -19.52 -8.48 8.93
N PRO A 89 -19.90 -9.73 8.59
CA PRO A 89 -19.51 -10.35 7.32
C PRO A 89 -19.91 -9.50 6.10
N GLU A 90 -21.06 -8.83 6.16
CA GLU A 90 -21.58 -7.97 5.09
C GLU A 90 -20.71 -6.71 4.92
N GLU A 91 -20.23 -6.14 6.02
CA GLU A 91 -19.32 -4.97 5.98
C GLU A 91 -17.96 -5.37 5.41
N TYR A 92 -17.45 -6.57 5.75
CA TYR A 92 -16.25 -7.11 5.12
C TYR A 92 -16.45 -7.32 3.61
N ALA A 93 -17.55 -7.95 3.20
CA ALA A 93 -17.88 -8.18 1.79
C ALA A 93 -17.97 -6.86 1.03
N HIS A 94 -18.71 -5.87 1.55
CA HIS A 94 -18.80 -4.55 0.96
C HIS A 94 -17.43 -3.89 0.78
N ARG A 95 -16.56 -4.02 1.79
CA ARG A 95 -15.19 -3.49 1.72
C ARG A 95 -14.39 -4.15 0.60
N CYS A 96 -14.47 -5.48 0.49
CA CYS A 96 -13.81 -6.22 -0.57
C CYS A 96 -14.33 -5.83 -1.95
N ASP A 97 -15.63 -5.63 -2.10
CA ASP A 97 -16.26 -5.19 -3.35
C ASP A 97 -15.72 -3.83 -3.81
N GLU A 98 -15.61 -2.87 -2.89
CA GLU A 98 -15.04 -1.54 -3.21
C GLU A 98 -13.56 -1.65 -3.59
N ASP A 99 -12.77 -2.45 -2.88
CA ASP A 99 -11.38 -2.69 -3.21
C ASP A 99 -11.20 -3.33 -4.59
N VAL A 100 -12.04 -4.30 -4.94
CA VAL A 100 -12.06 -4.93 -6.29
C VAL A 100 -12.44 -3.91 -7.37
N LYS A 101 -13.44 -3.07 -7.14
CA LYS A 101 -13.86 -2.02 -8.09
C LYS A 101 -12.74 -1.01 -8.33
N ILE A 102 -12.10 -0.53 -7.27
CA ILE A 102 -10.98 0.41 -7.35
C ILE A 102 -9.81 -0.23 -8.09
N ASN A 103 -9.42 -1.46 -7.70
CA ASN A 103 -8.31 -2.16 -8.31
C ASN A 103 -8.54 -2.49 -9.79
N ASN A 104 -9.77 -2.82 -10.20
CA ASN A 104 -10.11 -3.05 -11.60
C ASN A 104 -9.93 -1.78 -12.45
N ARG A 105 -10.33 -0.61 -11.92
CA ARG A 105 -10.10 0.68 -12.60
C ARG A 105 -8.61 0.99 -12.68
N LEU A 106 -7.91 0.83 -11.56
CA LEU A 106 -6.47 1.05 -11.49
C LEU A 106 -5.72 0.18 -12.52
N TRP A 107 -6.04 -1.12 -12.56
CA TRP A 107 -5.42 -2.01 -13.53
C TRP A 107 -5.62 -1.55 -14.98
N ARG A 108 -6.83 -1.14 -15.34
CA ARG A 108 -7.11 -0.62 -16.69
C ARG A 108 -6.28 0.61 -17.03
N ASP A 109 -6.15 1.54 -16.09
CA ASP A 109 -5.35 2.76 -16.29
C ASP A 109 -3.86 2.43 -16.41
N LEU A 110 -3.35 1.52 -15.58
CA LEU A 110 -1.97 1.06 -15.64
C LEU A 110 -1.69 0.30 -16.94
N ASP A 111 -2.59 -0.60 -17.36
CA ASP A 111 -2.45 -1.37 -18.59
C ASP A 111 -2.45 -0.45 -19.83
N LEU A 112 -3.33 0.56 -19.87
CA LEU A 112 -3.31 1.57 -20.92
C LEU A 112 -1.99 2.34 -20.98
N LYS A 113 -1.39 2.68 -19.83
CA LYS A 113 -0.07 3.33 -19.78
C LYS A 113 1.03 2.38 -20.23
N LEU A 114 1.01 1.13 -19.78
CA LEU A 114 1.98 0.12 -20.21
C LEU A 114 1.93 -0.13 -21.71
N ASN A 115 0.74 -0.20 -22.31
CA ASN A 115 0.57 -0.38 -23.75
C ASN A 115 1.05 0.84 -24.57
N LYS A 116 1.10 2.04 -23.97
CA LYS A 116 1.73 3.21 -24.60
C LYS A 116 3.25 3.19 -24.51
N LEU A 117 3.80 2.65 -23.43
CA LEU A 117 5.25 2.58 -23.21
C LEU A 117 5.90 1.41 -23.94
N TYR A 118 5.22 0.28 -23.99
CA TYR A 118 5.70 -0.98 -24.57
C TYR A 118 4.80 -1.39 -25.72
N GLN A 119 5.30 -1.25 -26.94
CA GLN A 119 4.57 -1.65 -28.15
C GLN A 119 4.56 -3.18 -28.33
N ASP A 120 5.63 -3.86 -27.89
CA ASP A 120 5.70 -5.32 -27.88
C ASP A 120 5.08 -5.85 -26.57
N PRO A 121 4.01 -6.67 -26.65
CA PRO A 121 3.43 -7.31 -25.48
C PRO A 121 4.42 -8.15 -24.67
N ASN A 122 5.42 -8.75 -25.30
CA ASN A 122 6.43 -9.55 -24.60
C ASN A 122 7.28 -8.68 -23.67
N GLU A 123 7.66 -7.50 -24.11
CA GLU A 123 8.41 -6.55 -23.25
C GLU A 123 7.58 -6.05 -22.09
N LYS A 124 6.30 -5.76 -22.33
CA LYS A 124 5.35 -5.40 -21.28
C LYS A 124 5.26 -6.48 -20.21
N TYR A 125 5.04 -7.72 -20.60
CA TYR A 125 4.94 -8.83 -19.67
C TYR A 125 6.28 -9.17 -19.00
N ARG A 126 7.39 -8.99 -19.67
CA ARG A 126 8.72 -9.12 -19.06
C ARG A 126 8.95 -8.12 -17.95
N LEU A 127 8.48 -6.89 -18.08
CA LEU A 127 8.50 -5.90 -16.99
C LEU A 127 7.62 -6.34 -15.84
N ILE A 128 6.37 -6.75 -16.12
CA ILE A 128 5.44 -7.22 -15.08
C ILE A 128 6.04 -8.39 -14.30
N ASP A 129 6.58 -9.39 -14.99
CA ASP A 129 7.21 -10.56 -14.38
C ASP A 129 8.45 -10.16 -13.54
N TYR A 130 9.24 -9.18 -14.00
CA TYR A 130 10.36 -8.66 -13.23
C TYR A 130 9.92 -7.96 -11.94
N LEU A 131 8.87 -7.14 -11.99
CA LEU A 131 8.33 -6.49 -10.79
C LEU A 131 7.72 -7.50 -9.82
N SER A 132 7.03 -8.52 -10.34
CA SER A 132 6.50 -9.63 -9.54
C SER A 132 7.62 -10.40 -8.84
N PHE A 133 8.69 -10.71 -9.54
CA PHE A 133 9.88 -11.36 -8.97
C PHE A 133 10.49 -10.53 -7.84
N LYS A 134 10.60 -9.20 -7.99
CA LYS A 134 11.10 -8.34 -6.92
C LYS A 134 10.25 -8.39 -5.66
N LEU A 135 8.91 -8.41 -5.82
CA LEU A 135 7.99 -8.53 -4.69
C LEU A 135 8.06 -9.91 -4.04
N ASP A 136 8.26 -10.95 -4.84
CA ASP A 136 8.42 -12.32 -4.35
C ASP A 136 9.70 -12.46 -3.50
N CYS A 137 10.81 -11.86 -3.93
CA CYS A 137 12.02 -11.78 -3.11
C CYS A 137 11.78 -11.05 -1.77
N ALA A 138 10.98 -9.97 -1.79
CA ALA A 138 10.63 -9.25 -0.55
C ALA A 138 9.74 -10.10 0.36
N ARG A 139 8.79 -10.85 -0.22
CA ARG A 139 7.94 -11.80 0.51
C ARG A 139 8.77 -12.88 1.19
N GLU A 140 9.72 -13.51 0.48
CA GLU A 140 10.60 -14.52 1.06
C GLU A 140 11.42 -13.96 2.23
N GLN A 141 11.92 -12.73 2.12
CA GLN A 141 12.64 -12.09 3.22
C GLN A 141 11.74 -11.87 4.45
N GLU A 142 10.48 -11.51 4.25
CA GLU A 142 9.50 -11.34 5.33
C GLU A 142 9.14 -12.66 6.01
N GLU A 143 8.98 -13.72 5.23
CA GLU A 143 8.65 -15.07 5.74
C GLU A 143 9.82 -15.70 6.50
N LEU A 144 11.04 -15.56 6.00
CA LEU A 144 12.25 -16.14 6.59
C LEU A 144 12.74 -15.41 7.83
N GLN A 145 12.31 -14.18 8.05
CA GLN A 145 12.62 -13.35 9.22
C GLN A 145 14.12 -13.31 9.55
N TRP A 146 14.78 -12.22 9.25
CA TRP A 146 16.18 -12.05 9.61
C TRP A 146 16.32 -11.81 11.11
N LYS A 147 17.24 -12.53 11.75
CA LYS A 147 17.56 -12.30 13.15
C LYS A 147 18.27 -10.95 13.28
N LEU A 148 17.60 -9.99 13.92
CA LEU A 148 18.21 -8.72 14.27
C LEU A 148 19.14 -8.89 15.46
N ASP A 149 20.37 -8.42 15.36
CA ASP A 149 21.25 -8.19 16.49
C ASP A 149 20.80 -6.92 17.22
N VAL A 150 19.94 -7.11 18.21
CA VAL A 150 19.28 -6.01 18.94
C VAL A 150 20.29 -5.12 19.65
N ASP A 151 21.31 -5.71 20.28
CA ASP A 151 22.31 -4.96 21.05
C ASP A 151 23.13 -4.07 20.14
N LYS A 152 23.54 -4.61 19.00
CA LYS A 152 24.29 -3.84 17.99
C LYS A 152 23.42 -2.76 17.33
N ALA A 153 22.17 -3.06 17.06
CA ALA A 153 21.22 -2.10 16.49
C ALA A 153 20.95 -0.96 17.48
N GLN A 154 20.78 -1.26 18.78
CA GLN A 154 20.58 -0.25 19.82
C GLN A 154 21.83 0.64 19.98
N ALA A 155 23.02 0.06 20.03
CA ALA A 155 24.25 0.82 20.12
C ALA A 155 24.43 1.77 18.92
N ALA A 156 24.12 1.31 17.70
CA ALA A 156 24.16 2.14 16.50
C ALA A 156 23.10 3.26 16.53
N TYR A 157 21.91 2.97 17.03
CA TYR A 157 20.85 3.97 17.20
C TYR A 157 21.24 5.07 18.18
N ASP A 158 21.78 4.70 19.34
CA ASP A 158 22.21 5.65 20.39
C ASP A 158 23.32 6.57 19.87
N GLU A 159 24.28 6.01 19.14
CA GLU A 159 25.36 6.80 18.52
C GLU A 159 24.82 7.77 17.45
N ILE A 160 23.88 7.34 16.61
CA ILE A 160 23.25 8.23 15.61
C ILE A 160 22.46 9.34 16.29
N LEU A 161 21.74 9.04 17.37
CA LEU A 161 21.04 10.08 18.16
C LEU A 161 22.00 11.10 18.76
N ARG A 162 23.12 10.64 19.33
CA ARG A 162 24.16 11.53 19.87
C ARG A 162 24.70 12.45 18.77
N LEU A 163 25.12 11.88 17.63
CA LEU A 163 25.63 12.65 16.49
C LEU A 163 24.62 13.64 15.94
N LYS A 164 23.33 13.23 15.86
CA LYS A 164 22.24 14.11 15.44
C LYS A 164 22.09 15.30 16.38
N SER A 165 22.09 15.06 17.71
CA SER A 165 21.94 16.12 18.70
C SER A 165 23.10 17.13 18.61
N GLU A 166 24.34 16.65 18.54
CA GLU A 166 25.52 17.51 18.35
C GLU A 166 25.43 18.35 17.06
N LYS A 167 24.95 17.75 15.96
CA LYS A 167 24.77 18.50 14.71
C LYS A 167 23.67 19.53 14.77
N VAL A 168 22.57 19.24 15.48
CA VAL A 168 21.48 20.21 15.70
C VAL A 168 21.96 21.39 16.53
N GLU A 169 22.75 21.15 17.59
CA GLU A 169 23.36 22.21 18.40
C GLU A 169 24.31 23.09 17.59
N GLN A 170 25.23 22.48 16.83
CA GLN A 170 26.14 23.19 15.93
C GLN A 170 25.38 24.03 14.90
N LEU A 171 24.30 23.48 14.35
CA LEU A 171 23.46 24.21 13.39
C LEU A 171 22.74 25.39 14.07
N ALA A 172 22.21 25.18 15.28
CA ALA A 172 21.51 26.23 16.04
C ALA A 172 22.46 27.39 16.42
N GLU A 173 23.75 27.09 16.67
CA GLU A 173 24.78 28.12 16.91
C GLU A 173 25.15 28.86 15.62
N ALA A 174 25.29 28.15 14.51
CA ALA A 174 25.69 28.73 13.23
C ALA A 174 24.57 29.51 12.53
N MET A 175 23.31 29.18 12.80
CA MET A 175 22.18 29.86 12.15
C MET A 175 21.82 31.16 12.87
N PRO A 176 21.52 32.25 12.12
CA PRO A 176 21.06 33.50 12.70
C PRO A 176 19.72 33.30 13.41
N LYS A 177 19.60 33.80 14.63
CA LYS A 177 18.36 33.74 15.42
C LYS A 177 17.27 34.54 14.69
N LYS A 178 16.23 33.85 14.21
CA LYS A 178 15.05 34.47 13.64
C LYS A 178 14.07 34.82 14.74
N VAL A 179 13.84 36.12 14.99
CA VAL A 179 12.79 36.56 15.90
C VAL A 179 11.44 36.33 15.21
N LEU A 180 10.67 35.37 15.73
CA LEU A 180 9.28 35.17 15.33
C LEU A 180 8.38 36.05 16.19
N THR A 181 7.89 37.15 15.63
CA THR A 181 6.84 37.95 16.24
C THR A 181 5.48 37.32 15.99
N ARG A 182 4.86 36.82 17.05
CA ARG A 182 3.47 36.34 17.00
C ARG A 182 2.56 37.50 17.42
N MET A 183 1.70 37.97 16.51
CA MET A 183 0.61 38.87 16.90
C MET A 183 -0.36 38.09 17.81
N VAL A 184 -0.40 38.44 19.09
CA VAL A 184 -1.41 37.93 20.02
C VAL A 184 -2.60 38.87 19.91
N THR A 185 -3.66 38.45 19.25
CA THR A 185 -4.94 39.13 19.29
C THR A 185 -5.51 38.97 20.71
N GLN A 186 -5.55 40.05 21.46
CA GLN A 186 -6.25 40.03 22.76
C GLN A 186 -7.73 39.70 22.53
N PRO A 187 -8.32 38.76 23.27
CA PRO A 187 -9.74 38.50 23.17
C PRO A 187 -10.52 39.76 23.52
N LYS A 188 -11.46 40.15 22.66
CA LYS A 188 -12.39 41.25 22.99
C LYS A 188 -13.14 40.90 24.27
N VAL A 189 -12.91 41.66 25.32
CA VAL A 189 -13.69 41.55 26.56
C VAL A 189 -15.13 41.92 26.19
N MET A 190 -16.03 40.95 26.19
CA MET A 190 -17.46 41.20 26.08
C MET A 190 -17.89 41.87 27.39
N ARG A 191 -18.18 43.17 27.33
CA ARG A 191 -18.88 43.85 28.44
C ARG A 191 -20.25 43.20 28.59
N LYS A 192 -20.53 42.62 29.76
CA LYS A 192 -21.92 42.31 30.15
C LYS A 192 -22.72 43.61 30.08
N LYS A 193 -23.80 43.61 29.31
CA LYS A 193 -24.85 44.63 29.45
C LYS A 193 -25.59 44.28 30.73
N ASP A 194 -25.60 45.25 31.66
CA ASP A 194 -26.52 45.26 32.81
C ASP A 194 -27.95 45.38 32.33
#